data_7426591f332948c12d8d127e20596f29
#
_entry.id   7426591f332948c12d8d127e20596f29
#
_cell.length_a   1.000
_cell.length_b   1.000
_cell.length_c   1.000
_cell.angle_alpha   90.00
_cell.angle_beta   90.00
_cell.angle_gamma   90.00
#
_symmetry.space_group_name_H-M   'P 1'
#
loop_
_entity.id
_entity.type
_entity.pdbx_description
1 polymer ?
#
loop_
_entity_poly.entity_id
_entity_poly.type
_entity_poly.pdbx_seq_one_letter_code
_entity_poly.pdbx_strand_id
1 'polypeptide(L)'
;MSASNTVCISGATGPHKNLINGVYLRTELCHDGLPEYRKRSNGSIRIQNRDGRWKLMLMGTQQAAELASVEGKCQLESCNGVWRINNESGVCDDPDVKLDFAEPEVISCTCILVSADIFRRH
;
A
#
# COMPACT_ATOMS: atom_id res chain seq x y z
N MET A 1 -0.70 4.03 -20.02
CA MET A 1 -0.30 4.87 -18.89
C MET A 1 0.34 4.02 -17.80
N SER A 2 1.45 4.45 -17.29
CA SER A 2 2.14 3.71 -16.23
C SER A 2 1.46 3.91 -14.88
N ALA A 3 1.70 2.97 -13.98
CA ALA A 3 1.22 3.08 -12.61
C ALA A 3 1.89 4.25 -11.90
N SER A 4 1.21 4.81 -10.91
CA SER A 4 1.77 5.87 -10.09
C SER A 4 2.99 5.35 -9.32
N ASN A 5 3.96 6.22 -9.06
CA ASN A 5 5.16 5.86 -8.34
C ASN A 5 5.00 5.88 -6.83
N THR A 6 3.97 6.55 -6.35
CA THR A 6 3.75 6.68 -4.91
C THR A 6 2.30 6.45 -4.58
N VAL A 7 2.07 5.71 -3.52
CA VAL A 7 0.74 5.53 -2.95
C VAL A 7 0.80 5.82 -1.46
N CYS A 8 -0.20 6.54 -0.97
CA CYS A 8 -0.36 6.80 0.46
C CYS A 8 -1.57 6.02 0.96
N ILE A 9 -1.36 5.17 1.94
CA ILE A 9 -2.45 4.44 2.59
C ILE A 9 -2.81 5.15 3.89
N SER A 10 -4.08 5.38 4.09
CA SER A 10 -4.60 5.99 5.29
C SER A 10 -5.88 5.31 5.73
N GLY A 11 -6.30 5.60 6.95
CA GLY A 11 -7.58 5.13 7.46
C GLY A 11 -7.60 3.71 8.00
N ALA A 12 -6.50 2.98 7.91
CA ALA A 12 -6.47 1.65 8.50
C ALA A 12 -6.61 1.74 10.03
N THR A 13 -7.37 0.82 10.60
CA THR A 13 -7.63 0.77 12.04
C THR A 13 -7.09 -0.54 12.60
N GLY A 14 -7.20 -0.73 13.90
CA GLY A 14 -6.77 -1.95 14.55
C GLY A 14 -5.31 -1.92 14.99
N PRO A 15 -4.82 -3.08 15.48
CA PRO A 15 -3.49 -3.12 16.10
C PRO A 15 -2.34 -2.86 15.13
N HIS A 16 -2.54 -3.08 13.84
CA HIS A 16 -1.49 -2.91 12.85
C HIS A 16 -1.59 -1.60 12.06
N LYS A 17 -2.43 -0.66 12.52
CA LYS A 17 -2.67 0.57 11.76
C LYS A 17 -1.40 1.36 11.45
N ASN A 18 -0.45 1.40 12.39
CA ASN A 18 0.78 2.14 12.19
C ASN A 18 1.74 1.44 11.24
N LEU A 19 1.60 0.16 11.08
CA LEU A 19 2.36 -0.59 10.07
C LEU A 19 1.77 -0.41 8.68
N ILE A 20 0.46 -0.33 8.59
CA ILE A 20 -0.26 -0.27 7.32
C ILE A 20 -0.28 1.15 6.75
N ASN A 21 -0.67 2.13 7.56
CA ASN A 21 -0.77 3.51 7.09
C ASN A 21 0.59 4.09 6.79
N GLY A 22 0.70 4.84 5.70
CA GLY A 22 1.94 5.49 5.34
C GLY A 22 2.13 5.62 3.85
N VAL A 23 3.32 6.06 3.47
CA VAL A 23 3.70 6.30 2.08
C VAL A 23 4.49 5.11 1.55
N TYR A 24 4.10 4.64 0.37
CA TYR A 24 4.75 3.52 -0.29
C TYR A 24 5.27 3.97 -1.64
N LEU A 25 6.48 3.55 -1.97
CA LEU A 25 7.14 3.90 -3.22
C LEU A 25 7.23 2.67 -4.12
N ARG A 26 6.94 2.87 -5.40
CA ARG A 26 7.06 1.82 -6.38
C ARG A 26 8.53 1.42 -6.52
N THR A 27 8.77 0.12 -6.56
CA THR A 27 10.10 -0.44 -6.79
C THR A 27 10.23 -0.90 -8.24
N GLU A 28 11.38 -1.46 -8.59
CA GLU A 28 11.59 -2.07 -9.89
C GLU A 28 11.09 -3.51 -9.96
N LEU A 29 10.67 -4.06 -8.82
CA LEU A 29 10.22 -5.43 -8.75
C LEU A 29 8.77 -5.55 -9.21
N CYS A 30 8.46 -6.70 -9.80
CA CYS A 30 7.11 -7.01 -10.27
C CYS A 30 6.72 -8.40 -9.82
N HIS A 31 5.42 -8.60 -9.60
CA HIS A 31 4.84 -9.90 -9.32
C HIS A 31 3.63 -10.08 -10.23
N ASP A 32 3.64 -11.14 -11.02
CA ASP A 32 2.56 -11.40 -11.99
C ASP A 32 2.31 -10.22 -12.93
N GLY A 33 3.39 -9.49 -13.28
CA GLY A 33 3.29 -8.35 -14.17
C GLY A 33 2.84 -7.05 -13.52
N LEU A 34 2.61 -7.05 -12.21
CA LEU A 34 2.17 -5.87 -11.48
C LEU A 34 3.28 -5.37 -10.55
N PRO A 35 3.41 -4.04 -10.38
CA PRO A 35 4.53 -3.51 -9.59
C PRO A 35 4.42 -3.82 -8.12
N GLU A 36 5.58 -3.87 -7.46
CA GLU A 36 5.67 -3.93 -6.01
C GLU A 36 5.89 -2.53 -5.47
N TYR A 37 5.28 -2.23 -4.33
CA TYR A 37 5.51 -0.99 -3.60
C TYR A 37 6.14 -1.31 -2.26
N ARG A 38 6.97 -0.40 -1.78
CA ARG A 38 7.68 -0.59 -0.51
C ARG A 38 7.48 0.63 0.36
N LYS A 39 7.18 0.41 1.63
CA LYS A 39 6.93 1.52 2.55
C LYS A 39 8.21 2.34 2.75
N ARG A 40 8.07 3.66 2.63
CA ARG A 40 9.22 4.56 2.71
C ARG A 40 9.88 4.55 4.08
N SER A 41 9.09 4.50 5.14
CA SER A 41 9.62 4.53 6.51
C SER A 41 10.09 3.18 7.02
N ASN A 42 9.69 2.09 6.36
CA ASN A 42 10.07 0.74 6.75
C ASN A 42 10.04 -0.17 5.54
N GLY A 43 11.20 -0.42 4.97
CA GLY A 43 11.34 -1.22 3.75
C GLY A 43 10.94 -2.68 3.89
N SER A 44 10.71 -3.16 5.11
CA SER A 44 10.21 -4.52 5.31
C SER A 44 8.71 -4.65 5.02
N ILE A 45 8.00 -3.53 4.88
CA ILE A 45 6.58 -3.54 4.59
C ILE A 45 6.40 -3.26 3.10
N ARG A 46 5.73 -4.19 2.40
CA ARG A 46 5.61 -4.16 0.94
C ARG A 46 4.19 -4.45 0.49
N ILE A 47 3.82 -3.87 -0.64
CA ILE A 47 2.56 -4.17 -1.31
C ILE A 47 2.88 -4.95 -2.57
N GLN A 48 2.35 -6.18 -2.68
CA GLN A 48 2.61 -7.08 -3.80
C GLN A 48 1.29 -7.70 -4.25
N ASN A 49 1.17 -7.93 -5.57
CA ASN A 49 0.03 -8.71 -6.07
C ASN A 49 0.43 -10.18 -6.15
N ARG A 50 -0.25 -11.01 -5.41
CA ARG A 50 -0.01 -12.45 -5.41
C ARG A 50 -1.34 -13.19 -5.42
N ASP A 51 -1.45 -14.16 -6.30
CA ASP A 51 -2.64 -15.01 -6.41
C ASP A 51 -3.91 -14.20 -6.66
N GLY A 52 -3.79 -13.12 -7.44
CA GLY A 52 -4.93 -12.29 -7.79
C GLY A 52 -5.38 -11.33 -6.70
N ARG A 53 -4.56 -11.12 -5.68
CA ARG A 53 -4.86 -10.19 -4.59
C ARG A 53 -3.68 -9.26 -4.35
N TRP A 54 -3.99 -8.02 -4.04
CA TRP A 54 -2.98 -7.10 -3.51
C TRP A 54 -2.80 -7.40 -2.03
N LYS A 55 -1.58 -7.70 -1.64
CA LYS A 55 -1.26 -8.07 -0.26
C LYS A 55 -0.25 -7.10 0.30
N LEU A 56 -0.55 -6.58 1.48
CA LEU A 56 0.39 -5.75 2.22
C LEU A 56 1.11 -6.66 3.21
N MET A 57 2.40 -6.85 3.00
CA MET A 57 3.19 -7.87 3.69
C MET A 57 4.23 -7.23 4.60
N LEU A 58 4.40 -7.78 5.78
CA LEU A 58 5.56 -7.50 6.63
C LEU A 58 6.56 -8.63 6.42
N MET A 59 7.68 -8.32 5.79
CA MET A 59 8.70 -9.31 5.46
C MET A 59 9.59 -9.57 6.67
N GLY A 60 9.57 -10.81 7.15
CA GLY A 60 10.43 -11.21 8.25
C GLY A 60 11.66 -11.95 7.76
N THR A 61 12.54 -12.30 8.67
CA THR A 61 13.76 -13.03 8.35
C THR A 61 13.48 -14.48 7.97
N GLN A 62 12.46 -15.07 8.55
CA GLN A 62 12.11 -16.46 8.29
C GLN A 62 10.76 -16.61 7.63
N GLN A 63 9.86 -15.67 7.88
CA GLN A 63 8.48 -15.80 7.44
C GLN A 63 7.87 -14.42 7.25
N ALA A 64 7.12 -14.27 6.17
CA ALA A 64 6.38 -13.04 5.92
C ALA A 64 5.00 -13.13 6.56
N ALA A 65 4.49 -11.99 7.03
CA ALA A 65 3.15 -11.89 7.59
C ALA A 65 2.30 -11.00 6.71
N GLU A 66 1.08 -11.43 6.41
CA GLU A 66 0.13 -10.61 5.66
C GLU A 66 -0.61 -9.72 6.65
N LEU A 67 -0.51 -8.40 6.44
CA LEU A 67 -1.18 -7.42 7.31
C LEU A 67 -2.54 -7.01 6.76
N ALA A 68 -2.66 -6.95 5.45
CA ALA A 68 -3.89 -6.53 4.80
C ALA A 68 -3.93 -7.07 3.37
N SER A 69 -5.12 -7.13 2.78
CA SER A 69 -5.26 -7.53 1.40
C SER A 69 -6.54 -6.99 0.78
N VAL A 70 -6.53 -6.90 -0.55
CA VAL A 70 -7.71 -6.57 -1.33
C VAL A 70 -7.70 -7.40 -2.59
N GLU A 71 -8.84 -7.91 -2.98
CA GLU A 71 -8.97 -8.73 -4.18
C GLU A 71 -8.86 -7.88 -5.43
N GLY A 72 -8.14 -8.36 -6.43
CA GLY A 72 -8.06 -7.73 -7.73
C GLY A 72 -6.74 -7.98 -8.42
N LYS A 73 -6.80 -8.54 -9.63
CA LYS A 73 -5.61 -8.71 -10.48
C LYS A 73 -5.59 -7.59 -11.50
N CYS A 74 -5.35 -6.38 -11.03
CA CYS A 74 -5.36 -5.17 -11.83
C CYS A 74 -4.37 -4.18 -11.21
N GLN A 75 -4.15 -3.06 -11.89
CA GLN A 75 -3.34 -2.00 -11.30
C GLN A 75 -3.93 -1.58 -9.96
N LEU A 76 -3.06 -1.26 -9.01
CA LEU A 76 -3.51 -0.90 -7.67
C LEU A 76 -4.49 0.29 -7.70
N GLU A 77 -4.25 1.25 -8.59
CA GLU A 77 -5.13 2.42 -8.75
C GLU A 77 -6.54 2.04 -9.19
N SER A 78 -6.70 0.89 -9.81
CA SER A 78 -7.99 0.43 -10.33
C SER A 78 -8.74 -0.48 -9.38
N CYS A 79 -8.13 -0.82 -8.24
CA CYS A 79 -8.75 -1.69 -7.27
C CYS A 79 -9.81 -0.96 -6.46
N ASN A 80 -11.04 -1.44 -6.51
CA ASN A 80 -12.17 -0.82 -5.82
C ASN A 80 -12.69 -1.64 -4.64
N GLY A 81 -12.05 -2.75 -4.34
CA GLY A 81 -12.51 -3.63 -3.28
C GLY A 81 -12.29 -3.05 -1.89
N VAL A 82 -12.97 -3.63 -0.92
CA VAL A 82 -12.76 -3.30 0.49
C VAL A 82 -11.55 -4.07 1.00
N TRP A 83 -10.65 -3.36 1.64
CA TRP A 83 -9.47 -3.98 2.21
C TRP A 83 -9.82 -4.82 3.43
N ARG A 84 -9.17 -5.97 3.54
CA ARG A 84 -9.28 -6.83 4.70
C ARG A 84 -8.04 -6.66 5.54
N ILE A 85 -8.23 -6.47 6.84
CA ILE A 85 -7.14 -6.31 7.79
C ILE A 85 -6.99 -7.61 8.58
N ASN A 86 -5.78 -8.13 8.62
CA ASN A 86 -5.46 -9.27 9.47
C ASN A 86 -5.10 -8.77 10.86
N ASN A 87 -5.70 -9.37 11.87
CA ASN A 87 -5.38 -9.04 13.25
C ASN A 87 -5.39 -10.32 14.08
N GLU A 88 -5.13 -10.20 15.37
CA GLU A 88 -5.03 -11.37 16.24
C GLU A 88 -6.32 -12.15 16.35
N SER A 89 -7.44 -11.49 16.14
CA SER A 89 -8.76 -12.13 16.22
C SER A 89 -9.22 -12.72 14.89
N GLY A 90 -8.42 -12.52 13.82
CA GLY A 90 -8.77 -13.01 12.49
C GLY A 90 -8.76 -11.90 11.48
N VAL A 91 -9.53 -12.08 10.42
CA VAL A 91 -9.60 -11.13 9.30
C VAL A 91 -10.92 -10.38 9.35
N CYS A 92 -10.88 -9.05 9.20
CA CYS A 92 -12.09 -8.26 9.12
C CYS A 92 -11.96 -7.21 8.03
N ASP A 93 -13.09 -6.85 7.43
CA ASP A 93 -13.14 -5.81 6.42
C ASP A 93 -12.94 -4.44 7.07
N ASP A 94 -12.21 -3.57 6.38
CA ASP A 94 -11.98 -2.21 6.86
C ASP A 94 -12.28 -1.23 5.72
N PRO A 95 -13.52 -0.75 5.63
CA PRO A 95 -13.92 0.16 4.56
C PRO A 95 -13.30 1.55 4.68
N ASP A 96 -12.65 1.85 5.79
CA ASP A 96 -12.02 3.16 6.00
C ASP A 96 -10.63 3.25 5.39
N VAL A 97 -10.06 2.13 4.93
CA VAL A 97 -8.77 2.15 4.27
C VAL A 97 -8.89 2.87 2.94
N LYS A 98 -8.03 3.85 2.73
CA LYS A 98 -8.02 4.68 1.53
C LYS A 98 -6.63 4.75 0.94
N LEU A 99 -6.57 4.73 -0.39
CA LEU A 99 -5.33 4.86 -1.13
C LEU A 99 -5.37 6.13 -1.96
N ASP A 100 -4.34 6.95 -1.84
CA ASP A 100 -4.15 8.14 -2.65
C ASP A 100 -2.87 7.98 -3.45
N PHE A 101 -2.90 8.40 -4.71
CA PHE A 101 -1.78 8.23 -5.63
C PHE A 101 -1.23 9.58 -6.04
N ALA A 102 0.09 9.67 -6.19
CA ALA A 102 0.76 10.91 -6.54
C ALA A 102 1.61 10.74 -7.80
N GLU A 103 1.69 11.81 -8.57
CA GLU A 103 2.51 11.83 -9.76
C GLU A 103 3.98 11.98 -9.39
N PRO A 104 4.90 11.40 -10.19
CA PRO A 104 6.33 11.44 -9.88
C PRO A 104 6.90 12.84 -9.73
N GLU A 105 6.50 13.78 -10.54
CA GLU A 105 7.02 15.14 -10.48
C GLU A 105 6.65 15.86 -9.19
N VAL A 106 5.52 15.54 -8.62
CA VAL A 106 5.12 16.07 -7.32
C VAL A 106 6.06 15.56 -6.24
N ILE A 107 6.39 14.30 -6.31
CA ILE A 107 7.26 13.67 -5.34
C ILE A 107 8.66 14.25 -5.39
N SER A 108 9.18 14.44 -6.59
CA SER A 108 10.56 14.89 -6.74
C SER A 108 10.78 16.31 -6.22
N CYS A 109 9.75 17.13 -6.21
CA CYS A 109 9.90 18.53 -5.84
C CYS A 109 9.82 18.77 -4.34
N THR A 110 8.84 18.19 -3.67
CA THR A 110 8.52 18.62 -2.31
C THR A 110 8.05 17.48 -1.42
N CYS A 111 8.25 16.26 -1.82
CA CYS A 111 7.61 15.12 -1.17
C CYS A 111 7.85 15.06 0.34
N ILE A 112 9.03 15.47 0.80
CA ILE A 112 9.37 15.35 2.21
C ILE A 112 8.55 16.32 3.05
N LEU A 113 8.36 17.53 2.55
CA LEU A 113 7.75 18.59 3.34
C LEU A 113 6.25 18.66 3.21
N VAL A 114 5.72 18.35 2.05
CA VAL A 114 4.32 18.62 1.76
C VAL A 114 3.55 17.41 1.26
N SER A 115 4.13 16.23 1.34
CA SER A 115 3.46 15.05 0.81
C SER A 115 2.07 14.85 1.43
N ALA A 116 1.93 15.08 2.73
CA ALA A 116 0.64 14.95 3.40
C ALA A 116 -0.38 15.96 2.88
N ASP A 117 0.06 17.17 2.61
CA ASP A 117 -0.83 18.20 2.07
C ASP A 117 -1.27 17.88 0.65
N ILE A 118 -0.35 17.35 -0.15
CA ILE A 118 -0.66 16.95 -1.52
C ILE A 118 -1.74 15.87 -1.52
N PHE A 119 -1.58 14.86 -0.69
CA PHE A 119 -2.55 13.77 -0.62
C PHE A 119 -3.90 14.24 -0.10
N ARG A 120 -3.92 15.18 0.83
CA ARG A 120 -5.18 15.69 1.36
C ARG A 120 -5.97 16.50 0.35
N ARG A 121 -5.32 17.08 -0.64
CA ARG A 121 -6.00 17.89 -1.66
C ARG A 121 -6.67 17.04 -2.72
N HIS A 122 -6.35 15.80 -2.76
CA HIS A 122 -6.91 14.86 -3.71
C HIS A 122 -7.83 13.89 -3.01
#